data_edf35a24be61044987ecb5506280fb14
#
_entry.id   edf35a24be61044987ecb5506280fb14
#
_cell.length_a   1.000
_cell.length_b   1.000
_cell.length_c   1.000
_cell.angle_alpha   90.00
_cell.angle_beta   90.00
_cell.angle_gamma   90.00
#
_symmetry.space_group_name_H-M   'P 1'
#
loop_
_entity.id
_entity.type
_entity.pdbx_description
1 polymer ?
#
loop_
_entity_poly.entity_id
_entity_poly.type
_entity_poly.pdbx_seq_one_letter_code
_entity_poly.pdbx_strand_id
1 'polypeptide(L)'
;VGEREVTSVAIFDRDGTIVDVVRDEETGAVTVAFHPDQLRLLPGAVEGMRSLAEAGYVLAMATNQPAPAKGQFSADAVRRTNDALVERLSREGVAIAAVEACMHHPQGGPGGDPSLARACECRKPKGGMLDAIVARLGADRSRSWMLGDSVSDVQAARAAGLRAGLVFADNRCELCPLRAGPVGLAPDAHGATLAELAGAILRRG
;
A
#
# COMPACT_ATOMS: atom_id res chain seq x y z
N VAL A 1 5.93 17.69 -32.43
CA VAL A 1 6.47 16.96 -31.28
C VAL A 1 5.32 16.90 -30.32
N GLY A 2 4.60 15.74 -30.26
CA GLY A 2 3.48 15.57 -29.34
C GLY A 2 3.99 15.67 -27.91
N GLU A 3 3.35 16.48 -27.08
CA GLU A 3 3.58 16.49 -25.65
C GLU A 3 3.33 15.05 -25.13
N ARG A 4 4.33 14.42 -24.56
CA ARG A 4 4.11 13.16 -23.86
C ARG A 4 3.20 13.46 -22.69
N GLU A 5 2.03 12.86 -22.70
CA GLU A 5 1.12 12.93 -21.57
C GLU A 5 1.85 12.45 -20.31
N VAL A 6 1.96 13.32 -19.31
CA VAL A 6 2.74 13.05 -18.10
C VAL A 6 1.93 12.12 -17.22
N THR A 7 2.35 10.87 -17.13
CA THR A 7 1.68 9.84 -16.32
C THR A 7 1.83 10.15 -14.84
N SER A 8 0.73 10.23 -14.12
CA SER A 8 0.68 10.31 -12.66
C SER A 8 0.24 8.95 -12.10
N VAL A 9 0.89 8.46 -11.04
CA VAL A 9 0.53 7.19 -10.41
C VAL A 9 0.04 7.40 -8.98
N ALA A 10 -1.03 6.71 -8.59
CA ALA A 10 -1.46 6.53 -7.22
C ALA A 10 -1.09 5.11 -6.78
N ILE A 11 -0.13 5.01 -5.85
CA ILE A 11 0.37 3.74 -5.31
C ILE A 11 -0.29 3.53 -3.95
N PHE A 12 -0.91 2.38 -3.74
CA PHE A 12 -1.63 2.05 -2.51
C PHE A 12 -0.88 1.00 -1.70
N ASP A 13 -0.86 1.13 -0.37
CA ASP A 13 -0.65 -0.04 0.48
C ASP A 13 -1.87 -0.96 0.40
N ARG A 14 -1.69 -2.21 0.83
CA ARG A 14 -2.72 -3.23 0.82
C ARG A 14 -3.51 -3.25 2.13
N ASP A 15 -2.83 -3.68 3.19
CA ASP A 15 -3.43 -3.97 4.49
C ASP A 15 -3.64 -2.68 5.31
N GLY A 16 -4.86 -2.44 5.78
CA GLY A 16 -5.22 -1.19 6.44
C GLY A 16 -5.59 -0.04 5.50
N THR A 17 -5.36 -0.18 4.18
CA THR A 17 -5.64 0.83 3.17
C THR A 17 -6.71 0.37 2.16
N ILE A 18 -6.48 -0.73 1.45
CA ILE A 18 -7.45 -1.33 0.53
C ILE A 18 -8.24 -2.42 1.25
N VAL A 19 -7.54 -3.25 2.02
CA VAL A 19 -8.07 -4.45 2.69
C VAL A 19 -7.99 -4.28 4.19
N ASP A 20 -9.04 -4.70 4.89
CA ASP A 20 -9.03 -4.72 6.36
C ASP A 20 -8.06 -5.77 6.89
N VAL A 21 -7.52 -5.51 8.05
CA VAL A 21 -6.72 -6.47 8.81
C VAL A 21 -7.61 -7.61 9.31
N VAL A 22 -7.02 -8.80 9.43
CA VAL A 22 -7.69 -9.95 10.02
C VAL A 22 -7.52 -9.90 11.52
N ARG A 23 -8.63 -9.96 12.26
CA ARG A 23 -8.64 -10.03 13.72
C ARG A 23 -9.00 -11.44 14.16
N ASP A 24 -8.20 -11.97 15.05
CA ASP A 24 -8.52 -13.20 15.76
C ASP A 24 -9.41 -12.85 16.95
N GLU A 25 -10.63 -13.38 16.98
CA GLU A 25 -11.64 -13.04 17.98
C GLU A 25 -11.30 -13.60 19.38
N GLU A 26 -10.55 -14.71 19.45
CA GLU A 26 -10.20 -15.34 20.72
C GLU A 26 -9.00 -14.66 21.39
N THR A 27 -7.97 -14.34 20.58
CA THR A 27 -6.71 -13.80 21.12
C THR A 27 -6.61 -12.29 21.00
N GLY A 28 -7.46 -11.65 20.19
CA GLY A 28 -7.36 -10.24 19.80
C GLY A 28 -6.16 -9.93 18.89
N ALA A 29 -5.46 -10.96 18.42
CA ALA A 29 -4.31 -10.77 17.54
C ALA A 29 -4.74 -10.18 16.18
N VAL A 30 -3.94 -9.22 15.70
CA VAL A 30 -4.16 -8.56 14.42
C VAL A 30 -3.11 -9.05 13.44
N THR A 31 -3.55 -9.52 12.28
CA THR A 31 -2.68 -9.98 11.20
C THR A 31 -3.17 -9.45 9.85
N VAL A 32 -2.40 -9.70 8.79
CA VAL A 32 -2.77 -9.36 7.42
C VAL A 32 -3.51 -10.52 6.75
N ALA A 33 -4.30 -10.23 5.70
CA ALA A 33 -4.92 -11.27 4.89
C ALA A 33 -3.83 -12.04 4.11
N PHE A 34 -3.82 -13.37 4.26
CA PHE A 34 -2.89 -14.30 3.59
C PHE A 34 -3.62 -15.39 2.79
N HIS A 35 -4.96 -15.35 2.76
CA HIS A 35 -5.82 -16.21 1.96
C HIS A 35 -6.87 -15.35 1.25
N PRO A 36 -7.27 -15.68 0.00
CA PRO A 36 -8.29 -14.93 -0.74
C PRO A 36 -9.62 -14.74 0.03
N ASP A 37 -10.05 -15.74 0.78
CA ASP A 37 -11.31 -15.69 1.56
C ASP A 37 -11.27 -14.70 2.74
N GLN A 38 -10.08 -14.27 3.13
CA GLN A 38 -9.89 -13.27 4.19
C GLN A 38 -9.93 -11.84 3.68
N LEU A 39 -9.89 -11.65 2.36
CA LEU A 39 -9.94 -10.32 1.77
C LEU A 39 -11.28 -9.64 2.09
N ARG A 40 -11.22 -8.56 2.83
CA ARG A 40 -12.36 -7.68 3.13
C ARG A 40 -11.96 -6.27 2.71
N LEU A 41 -12.58 -5.76 1.64
CA LEU A 41 -12.32 -4.40 1.19
C LEU A 41 -12.80 -3.42 2.26
N LEU A 42 -11.98 -2.43 2.56
CA LEU A 42 -12.34 -1.36 3.49
C LEU A 42 -13.42 -0.46 2.89
N PRO A 43 -14.32 0.10 3.72
CA PRO A 43 -15.29 1.09 3.26
C PRO A 43 -14.61 2.27 2.56
N GLY A 44 -15.13 2.65 1.39
CA GLY A 44 -14.57 3.74 0.59
C GLY A 44 -13.30 3.39 -0.21
N ALA A 45 -12.77 2.15 -0.12
CA ALA A 45 -11.55 1.77 -0.85
C ALA A 45 -11.78 1.80 -2.37
N VAL A 46 -12.80 1.09 -2.85
CA VAL A 46 -13.12 1.04 -4.29
C VAL A 46 -13.51 2.41 -4.81
N GLU A 47 -14.33 3.15 -4.06
CA GLU A 47 -14.78 4.50 -4.42
C GLU A 47 -13.60 5.45 -4.60
N GLY A 48 -12.69 5.51 -3.63
CA GLY A 48 -11.52 6.37 -3.68
C GLY A 48 -10.58 6.01 -4.84
N MET A 49 -10.37 4.71 -5.09
CA MET A 49 -9.54 4.23 -6.20
C MET A 49 -10.16 4.61 -7.56
N ARG A 50 -11.47 4.44 -7.73
CA ARG A 50 -12.19 4.86 -8.96
C ARG A 50 -12.06 6.36 -9.19
N SER A 51 -12.30 7.17 -8.16
CA SER A 51 -12.20 8.65 -8.28
C SER A 51 -10.81 9.08 -8.74
N LEU A 52 -9.74 8.45 -8.25
CA LEU A 52 -8.39 8.74 -8.71
C LEU A 52 -8.14 8.25 -10.14
N ALA A 53 -8.66 7.07 -10.53
CA ALA A 53 -8.56 6.57 -11.89
C ALA A 53 -9.29 7.47 -12.89
N GLU A 54 -10.50 7.92 -12.58
CA GLU A 54 -11.29 8.86 -13.37
C GLU A 54 -10.59 10.22 -13.53
N ALA A 55 -9.81 10.62 -12.55
CA ALA A 55 -8.97 11.82 -12.60
C ALA A 55 -7.64 11.62 -13.36
N GLY A 56 -7.44 10.45 -13.99
CA GLY A 56 -6.27 10.17 -14.84
C GLY A 56 -5.07 9.56 -14.11
N TYR A 57 -5.18 9.18 -12.84
CA TYR A 57 -4.11 8.46 -12.18
C TYR A 57 -4.07 7.00 -12.64
N VAL A 58 -2.88 6.50 -12.97
CA VAL A 58 -2.63 5.06 -13.07
C VAL A 58 -2.54 4.48 -11.67
N LEU A 59 -3.21 3.36 -11.40
CA LEU A 59 -3.26 2.77 -10.07
C LEU A 59 -2.27 1.63 -9.94
N ALA A 60 -1.56 1.57 -8.81
CA ALA A 60 -0.60 0.52 -8.48
C ALA A 60 -0.66 0.14 -6.99
N MET A 61 -0.05 -0.97 -6.61
CA MET A 61 0.00 -1.44 -5.22
C MET A 61 1.44 -1.73 -4.79
N ALA A 62 1.82 -1.29 -3.57
CA ALA A 62 3.11 -1.55 -2.95
C ALA A 62 2.94 -2.00 -1.49
N THR A 63 3.21 -3.26 -1.17
CA THR A 63 2.90 -3.86 0.14
C THR A 63 4.07 -4.59 0.78
N ASN A 64 4.22 -4.46 2.10
CA ASN A 64 5.17 -5.22 2.91
C ASN A 64 4.54 -6.54 3.35
N GLN A 65 5.03 -7.67 2.84
CA GLN A 65 4.51 -9.00 3.11
C GLN A 65 5.60 -9.95 3.67
N PRO A 66 6.10 -9.74 4.90
CA PRO A 66 7.25 -10.47 5.42
C PRO A 66 6.94 -11.90 5.89
N ALA A 67 5.70 -12.36 5.77
CA ALA A 67 5.28 -13.67 6.24
C ALA A 67 6.14 -14.85 5.74
N PRO A 68 6.61 -14.87 4.47
CA PRO A 68 7.51 -15.93 3.99
C PRO A 68 8.87 -15.93 4.69
N ALA A 69 9.47 -14.75 4.89
CA ALA A 69 10.73 -14.63 5.64
C ALA A 69 10.58 -15.04 7.11
N LYS A 70 9.39 -14.88 7.68
CA LYS A 70 9.08 -15.21 9.09
C LYS A 70 8.59 -16.65 9.31
N GLY A 71 8.43 -17.45 8.24
CA GLY A 71 7.90 -18.82 8.36
C GLY A 71 6.41 -18.92 8.68
N GLN A 72 5.67 -17.84 8.50
CA GLN A 72 4.23 -17.81 8.79
C GLN A 72 3.40 -18.33 7.62
N PHE A 73 3.74 -17.92 6.39
CA PHE A 73 3.05 -18.30 5.15
C PHE A 73 4.05 -18.40 3.99
N SER A 74 3.70 -19.16 2.95
CA SER A 74 4.55 -19.28 1.77
C SER A 74 4.51 -18.04 0.89
N ALA A 75 5.55 -17.82 0.09
CA ALA A 75 5.58 -16.79 -0.93
C ALA A 75 4.45 -16.96 -1.96
N ASP A 76 4.05 -18.21 -2.25
CA ASP A 76 2.91 -18.50 -3.13
C ASP A 76 1.56 -18.10 -2.52
N ALA A 77 1.39 -18.25 -1.22
CA ALA A 77 0.18 -17.77 -0.55
C ALA A 77 0.05 -16.25 -0.67
N VAL A 78 1.16 -15.51 -0.48
CA VAL A 78 1.18 -14.05 -0.66
C VAL A 78 0.83 -13.67 -2.10
N ARG A 79 1.45 -14.33 -3.09
CA ARG A 79 1.17 -14.07 -4.51
C ARG A 79 -0.30 -14.33 -4.85
N ARG A 80 -0.82 -15.51 -4.53
CA ARG A 80 -2.24 -15.85 -4.78
C ARG A 80 -3.22 -14.87 -4.12
N THR A 81 -2.92 -14.41 -2.91
CA THR A 81 -3.78 -13.44 -2.23
C THR A 81 -3.75 -12.08 -2.92
N ASN A 82 -2.59 -11.62 -3.38
CA ASN A 82 -2.48 -10.39 -4.14
C ASN A 82 -3.18 -10.48 -5.51
N ASP A 83 -3.01 -11.60 -6.22
CA ASP A 83 -3.67 -11.84 -7.52
C ASP A 83 -5.19 -11.85 -7.37
N ALA A 84 -5.71 -12.54 -6.33
CA ALA A 84 -7.14 -12.55 -6.03
C ALA A 84 -7.68 -11.15 -5.66
N LEU A 85 -6.88 -10.33 -4.97
CA LEU A 85 -7.25 -8.95 -4.69
C LEU A 85 -7.34 -8.12 -5.99
N VAL A 86 -6.34 -8.22 -6.86
CA VAL A 86 -6.33 -7.52 -8.16
C VAL A 86 -7.53 -7.93 -9.00
N GLU A 87 -7.84 -9.23 -9.08
CA GLU A 87 -9.02 -9.73 -9.79
C GLU A 87 -10.33 -9.20 -9.18
N ARG A 88 -10.43 -9.17 -7.85
CA ARG A 88 -11.60 -8.61 -7.16
C ARG A 88 -11.78 -7.13 -7.45
N LEU A 89 -10.70 -6.33 -7.38
CA LEU A 89 -10.72 -4.91 -7.72
C LEU A 89 -11.11 -4.68 -9.19
N SER A 90 -10.62 -5.53 -10.10
CA SER A 90 -10.99 -5.47 -11.52
C SER A 90 -12.50 -5.68 -11.74
N ARG A 91 -13.13 -6.62 -11.02
CA ARG A 91 -14.60 -6.81 -11.05
C ARG A 91 -15.36 -5.60 -10.53
N GLU A 92 -14.74 -4.82 -9.65
CA GLU A 92 -15.27 -3.54 -9.16
C GLU A 92 -14.93 -2.36 -10.08
N GLY A 93 -14.36 -2.61 -11.27
CA GLY A 93 -14.00 -1.56 -12.22
C GLY A 93 -12.72 -0.80 -11.88
N VAL A 94 -11.86 -1.36 -11.01
CA VAL A 94 -10.57 -0.78 -10.61
C VAL A 94 -9.44 -1.60 -11.23
N ALA A 95 -8.70 -1.01 -12.18
CA ALA A 95 -7.56 -1.65 -12.83
C ALA A 95 -6.25 -1.31 -12.13
N ILE A 96 -5.50 -2.32 -11.66
CA ILE A 96 -4.17 -2.17 -11.05
C ILE A 96 -3.12 -2.48 -12.11
N ALA A 97 -2.31 -1.48 -12.48
CA ALA A 97 -1.30 -1.60 -13.53
C ALA A 97 0.01 -2.24 -13.07
N ALA A 98 0.33 -2.14 -11.77
CA ALA A 98 1.55 -2.73 -11.20
C ALA A 98 1.33 -3.14 -9.74
N VAL A 99 1.95 -4.26 -9.34
CA VAL A 99 1.97 -4.74 -7.96
C VAL A 99 3.42 -5.04 -7.59
N GLU A 100 3.88 -4.44 -6.49
CA GLU A 100 5.16 -4.74 -5.85
C GLU A 100 4.92 -5.23 -4.42
N ALA A 101 5.49 -6.36 -4.07
CA ALA A 101 5.38 -6.95 -2.75
C ALA A 101 6.75 -7.28 -2.17
N CYS A 102 7.13 -6.63 -1.08
CA CYS A 102 8.35 -6.94 -0.38
C CYS A 102 8.14 -8.10 0.61
N MET A 103 8.73 -9.24 0.34
CA MET A 103 8.67 -10.44 1.21
C MET A 103 9.88 -10.55 2.16
N HIS A 104 10.82 -9.62 2.10
CA HIS A 104 12.01 -9.64 2.96
C HIS A 104 11.70 -9.20 4.39
N HIS A 105 12.45 -9.76 5.35
CA HIS A 105 12.50 -9.30 6.74
C HIS A 105 13.95 -9.36 7.25
N PRO A 106 14.50 -8.30 7.90
CA PRO A 106 15.92 -8.28 8.27
C PRO A 106 16.37 -9.43 9.14
N GLN A 107 15.51 -9.90 10.03
CA GLN A 107 15.81 -10.97 11.00
C GLN A 107 15.22 -12.32 10.59
N GLY A 108 14.30 -12.37 9.61
CA GLY A 108 13.56 -13.61 9.31
C GLY A 108 12.73 -14.10 10.50
N GLY A 109 12.54 -15.42 10.57
CA GLY A 109 11.86 -16.10 11.67
C GLY A 109 11.99 -17.62 11.58
N PRO A 110 11.63 -18.37 12.63
CA PRO A 110 11.68 -19.82 12.64
C PRO A 110 10.86 -20.43 11.49
N GLY A 111 11.47 -21.33 10.70
CA GLY A 111 10.82 -21.95 9.54
C GLY A 111 10.64 -21.04 8.33
N GLY A 112 11.16 -19.81 8.37
CA GLY A 112 11.12 -18.87 7.25
C GLY A 112 12.08 -19.21 6.14
N ASP A 113 11.86 -18.62 4.96
CA ASP A 113 12.77 -18.74 3.81
C ASP A 113 14.06 -17.94 4.09
N PRO A 114 15.23 -18.62 4.20
CA PRO A 114 16.51 -17.97 4.50
C PRO A 114 16.92 -16.95 3.43
N SER A 115 16.51 -17.14 2.18
CA SER A 115 16.82 -16.20 1.08
C SER A 115 16.14 -14.86 1.23
N LEU A 116 15.01 -14.81 1.97
CA LEU A 116 14.22 -13.64 2.28
C LEU A 116 14.59 -12.99 3.64
N ALA A 117 15.37 -13.70 4.47
CA ALA A 117 15.84 -13.21 5.77
C ALA A 117 17.04 -12.25 5.61
N ARG A 118 16.79 -11.05 5.08
CA ARG A 118 17.82 -10.06 4.80
C ARG A 118 17.28 -8.63 4.78
N ALA A 119 18.14 -7.66 4.98
CA ALA A 119 17.85 -6.26 4.67
C ALA A 119 17.72 -6.08 3.15
N CYS A 120 16.87 -5.15 2.72
CA CYS A 120 16.63 -4.84 1.31
C CYS A 120 16.28 -3.36 1.15
N GLU A 121 16.27 -2.87 -0.09
CA GLU A 121 15.82 -1.52 -0.43
C GLU A 121 14.31 -1.45 -0.76
N CYS A 122 13.66 -2.58 -1.04
CA CYS A 122 12.24 -2.61 -1.39
C CYS A 122 11.29 -2.43 -0.20
N ARG A 123 11.68 -2.87 1.02
CA ARG A 123 10.79 -2.82 2.18
C ARG A 123 10.54 -1.37 2.66
N LYS A 124 9.29 -0.94 2.71
CA LYS A 124 8.88 0.30 3.38
C LYS A 124 9.37 0.28 4.85
N PRO A 125 10.01 1.33 5.36
CA PRO A 125 9.97 2.74 4.94
C PRO A 125 10.94 3.14 3.81
N LYS A 126 11.66 2.22 3.17
CA LYS A 126 12.48 2.53 1.99
C LYS A 126 11.62 2.66 0.74
N GLY A 127 12.10 3.42 -0.25
CA GLY A 127 11.37 3.77 -1.46
C GLY A 127 11.41 2.74 -2.59
N GLY A 128 12.19 1.65 -2.49
CA GLY A 128 12.54 0.82 -3.65
C GLY A 128 11.37 0.17 -4.40
N MET A 129 10.26 -0.21 -3.73
CA MET A 129 9.06 -0.68 -4.44
C MET A 129 8.40 0.46 -5.24
N LEU A 130 8.36 1.67 -4.67
CA LEU A 130 7.79 2.84 -5.31
C LEU A 130 8.63 3.26 -6.51
N ASP A 131 9.96 3.22 -6.36
CA ASP A 131 10.90 3.49 -7.45
C ASP A 131 10.71 2.52 -8.61
N ALA A 132 10.54 1.23 -8.34
CA ALA A 132 10.27 0.21 -9.35
C ALA A 132 8.95 0.46 -10.10
N ILE A 133 7.89 0.81 -9.38
CA ILE A 133 6.57 1.14 -9.97
C ILE A 133 6.69 2.39 -10.85
N VAL A 134 7.28 3.47 -10.34
CA VAL A 134 7.45 4.74 -11.07
C VAL A 134 8.26 4.53 -12.35
N ALA A 135 9.37 3.80 -12.26
CA ALA A 135 10.21 3.48 -13.44
C ALA A 135 9.45 2.64 -14.47
N ARG A 136 8.72 1.59 -14.03
CA ARG A 136 7.94 0.71 -14.89
C ARG A 136 6.82 1.44 -15.64
N LEU A 137 6.16 2.38 -14.98
CA LEU A 137 5.03 3.12 -15.55
C LEU A 137 5.43 4.43 -16.21
N GLY A 138 6.71 4.83 -16.14
CA GLY A 138 7.19 6.11 -16.67
C GLY A 138 6.54 7.33 -16.00
N ALA A 139 6.20 7.22 -14.72
CA ALA A 139 5.41 8.22 -14.01
C ALA A 139 6.26 9.40 -13.49
N ASP A 140 5.64 10.58 -13.43
CA ASP A 140 6.21 11.77 -12.80
C ASP A 140 6.09 11.68 -11.28
N ARG A 141 7.22 11.70 -10.58
CA ARG A 141 7.28 11.61 -9.12
C ARG A 141 6.57 12.77 -8.44
N SER A 142 6.73 13.99 -8.95
CA SER A 142 6.17 15.20 -8.33
C SER A 142 4.63 15.23 -8.35
N ARG A 143 4.02 14.48 -9.27
CA ARG A 143 2.57 14.35 -9.44
C ARG A 143 2.00 13.05 -8.90
N SER A 144 2.87 12.16 -8.41
CA SER A 144 2.49 10.82 -7.97
C SER A 144 2.39 10.72 -6.45
N TRP A 145 1.61 9.76 -5.98
CA TRP A 145 1.27 9.58 -4.58
C TRP A 145 1.57 8.16 -4.10
N MET A 146 2.01 8.06 -2.84
CA MET A 146 1.89 6.84 -2.03
C MET A 146 0.79 7.04 -1.00
N LEU A 147 -0.18 6.14 -0.97
CA LEU A 147 -1.36 6.17 -0.10
C LEU A 147 -1.32 4.94 0.81
N GLY A 148 -1.29 5.15 2.10
CA GLY A 148 -1.20 4.08 3.08
C GLY A 148 -1.80 4.48 4.42
N ASP A 149 -1.75 3.58 5.40
CA ASP A 149 -2.30 3.78 6.74
C ASP A 149 -1.21 3.94 7.82
N SER A 150 0.08 3.85 7.42
CA SER A 150 1.19 3.81 8.36
C SER A 150 2.25 4.89 8.10
N VAL A 151 3.03 5.19 9.15
CA VAL A 151 4.21 6.06 9.04
C VAL A 151 5.21 5.53 8.02
N SER A 152 5.34 4.21 7.87
CA SER A 152 6.26 3.62 6.90
C SER A 152 5.89 3.95 5.46
N ASP A 153 4.61 4.20 5.16
CA ASP A 153 4.15 4.60 3.83
C ASP A 153 4.53 6.05 3.53
N VAL A 154 4.33 6.93 4.51
CA VAL A 154 4.74 8.34 4.41
C VAL A 154 6.25 8.45 4.22
N GLN A 155 7.03 7.68 5.01
CA GLN A 155 8.50 7.66 4.87
C GLN A 155 8.95 7.12 3.51
N ALA A 156 8.31 6.04 3.02
CA ALA A 156 8.62 5.49 1.71
C ALA A 156 8.30 6.47 0.57
N ALA A 157 7.16 7.19 0.68
CA ALA A 157 6.82 8.27 -0.24
C ALA A 157 7.93 9.32 -0.30
N ARG A 158 8.38 9.81 0.86
CA ARG A 158 9.45 10.81 0.94
C ARG A 158 10.77 10.28 0.37
N ALA A 159 11.13 9.04 0.68
CA ALA A 159 12.34 8.40 0.16
C ALA A 159 12.32 8.26 -1.37
N ALA A 160 11.15 8.04 -1.97
CA ALA A 160 10.96 7.94 -3.41
C ALA A 160 10.65 9.29 -4.09
N GLY A 161 10.59 10.41 -3.37
CA GLY A 161 10.25 11.73 -3.92
C GLY A 161 8.79 11.85 -4.38
N LEU A 162 7.88 11.10 -3.75
CA LEU A 162 6.44 11.13 -4.01
C LEU A 162 5.70 11.97 -2.95
N ARG A 163 4.48 12.36 -3.29
CA ARG A 163 3.54 12.90 -2.30
C ARG A 163 3.01 11.76 -1.42
N ALA A 164 2.70 12.07 -0.16
CA ALA A 164 2.22 11.10 0.82
C ALA A 164 0.77 11.38 1.21
N GLY A 165 -0.10 10.37 1.09
CA GLY A 165 -1.46 10.38 1.61
C GLY A 165 -1.63 9.36 2.72
N LEU A 166 -2.33 9.75 3.81
CA LEU A 166 -2.55 8.89 4.96
C LEU A 166 -4.04 8.61 5.16
N VAL A 167 -4.40 7.34 5.17
CA VAL A 167 -5.72 6.88 5.63
C VAL A 167 -5.65 6.72 7.13
N PHE A 168 -6.45 7.49 7.85
CA PHE A 168 -6.46 7.47 9.30
C PHE A 168 -7.90 7.61 9.83
N ALA A 169 -8.39 6.59 10.53
CA ALA A 169 -9.68 6.60 11.22
C ALA A 169 -9.45 6.63 12.74
N ASP A 170 -10.09 7.56 13.43
CA ASP A 170 -9.91 7.83 14.86
C ASP A 170 -10.16 6.62 15.78
N ASN A 171 -11.01 5.69 15.35
CA ASN A 171 -11.37 4.49 16.09
C ASN A 171 -10.43 3.30 15.87
N ARG A 172 -9.36 3.45 15.11
CA ARG A 172 -8.36 2.41 14.80
C ARG A 172 -7.02 2.66 15.49
N CYS A 173 -7.06 2.82 16.82
CA CYS A 173 -5.89 3.18 17.63
C CYS A 173 -4.72 2.20 17.51
N GLU A 174 -4.98 0.91 17.28
CA GLU A 174 -3.95 -0.12 17.12
C GLU A 174 -3.08 0.09 15.87
N LEU A 175 -3.62 0.77 14.86
CA LEU A 175 -2.93 1.13 13.61
C LEU A 175 -2.51 2.60 13.58
N CYS A 176 -2.67 3.33 14.71
CA CYS A 176 -2.42 4.77 14.77
C CYS A 176 -0.97 5.10 14.34
N PRO A 177 -0.78 5.76 13.20
CA PRO A 177 0.53 6.07 12.68
C PRO A 177 1.29 7.11 13.53
N LEU A 178 0.57 7.87 14.37
CA LEU A 178 1.14 8.90 15.23
C LEU A 178 1.83 8.32 16.47
N ARG A 179 1.59 7.05 16.81
CA ARG A 179 2.21 6.41 17.98
C ARG A 179 3.70 6.14 17.84
N ALA A 180 4.22 5.99 16.63
CA ALA A 180 5.59 5.58 16.37
C ALA A 180 6.33 6.46 15.35
N GLY A 181 5.73 7.57 14.92
CA GLY A 181 6.31 8.44 13.90
C GLY A 181 7.32 9.42 14.46
N PRO A 182 8.41 9.72 13.73
CA PRO A 182 9.26 10.84 14.07
C PRO A 182 8.49 12.15 14.01
N VAL A 183 8.70 13.00 14.98
CA VAL A 183 8.10 14.34 15.02
C VAL A 183 8.46 15.09 13.73
N GLY A 184 7.44 15.59 13.03
CA GLY A 184 7.61 16.37 11.79
C GLY A 184 7.34 15.63 10.49
N LEU A 185 6.95 14.34 10.50
CA LEU A 185 6.61 13.59 9.30
C LEU A 185 5.10 13.68 9.00
N ALA A 186 4.66 14.84 8.51
CA ALA A 186 3.27 15.03 8.12
C ALA A 186 3.01 14.49 6.69
N PRO A 187 1.85 13.85 6.44
CA PRO A 187 1.41 13.55 5.08
C PRO A 187 0.97 14.83 4.35
N ASP A 188 0.99 14.82 3.00
CA ASP A 188 0.50 15.94 2.19
C ASP A 188 -1.04 16.01 2.16
N ALA A 189 -1.71 14.86 2.31
CA ALA A 189 -3.16 14.74 2.44
C ALA A 189 -3.53 13.62 3.42
N HIS A 190 -4.70 13.69 4.03
CA HIS A 190 -5.25 12.64 4.87
C HIS A 190 -6.79 12.56 4.74
N GLY A 191 -7.34 11.42 5.13
CA GLY A 191 -8.78 11.17 5.20
C GLY A 191 -9.06 9.98 6.10
N ALA A 192 -10.25 9.88 6.67
CA ALA A 192 -10.65 8.73 7.49
C ALA A 192 -10.88 7.46 6.65
N THR A 193 -11.20 7.63 5.39
CA THR A 193 -11.35 6.57 4.39
C THR A 193 -10.53 6.90 3.14
N LEU A 194 -10.31 5.90 2.28
CA LEU A 194 -9.62 6.13 1.00
C LEU A 194 -10.44 7.05 0.07
N ALA A 195 -11.77 7.02 0.14
CA ALA A 195 -12.64 7.94 -0.59
C ALA A 195 -12.43 9.40 -0.16
N GLU A 196 -12.38 9.66 1.14
CA GLU A 196 -12.11 11.00 1.68
C GLU A 196 -10.71 11.50 1.31
N LEU A 197 -9.71 10.61 1.41
CA LEU A 197 -8.34 10.91 1.02
C LEU A 197 -8.25 11.25 -0.47
N ALA A 198 -8.89 10.45 -1.34
CA ALA A 198 -8.96 10.73 -2.78
C ALA A 198 -9.58 12.10 -3.05
N GLY A 199 -10.72 12.41 -2.40
CA GLY A 199 -11.33 13.73 -2.49
C GLY A 199 -10.40 14.86 -2.03
N ALA A 200 -9.61 14.66 -0.97
CA ALA A 200 -8.63 15.64 -0.50
C ALA A 200 -7.48 15.85 -1.50
N ILE A 201 -7.03 14.80 -2.18
CA ILE A 201 -6.00 14.85 -3.23
C ILE A 201 -6.52 15.63 -4.45
N LEU A 202 -7.72 15.30 -4.93
CA LEU A 202 -8.32 15.91 -6.12
C LEU A 202 -8.64 17.39 -5.97
N ARG A 203 -8.87 17.86 -4.74
CA ARG A 203 -9.04 19.29 -4.46
C ARG A 203 -7.74 20.10 -4.50
N ARG A 204 -6.58 19.44 -4.51
CA ARG A 204 -5.24 20.08 -4.49
C ARG A 204 -4.55 20.11 -5.84
N GLY A 205 -5.03 19.35 -6.79
CA GLY A 205 -4.55 19.31 -8.19
C GLY A 205 -5.32 20.26 -9.03
#